data_454c0673ae792c8beaf03b24f9b31a2b
#
_entry.id   454c0673ae792c8beaf03b24f9b31a2b
#
_cell.length_a   1.000
_cell.length_b   1.000
_cell.length_c   1.000
_cell.angle_alpha   90.00
_cell.angle_beta   90.00
_cell.angle_gamma   90.00
#
_symmetry.space_group_name_H-M   'P 1'
#
loop_
_entity.id
_entity.type
_entity.pdbx_description
1 polymer ?
#
loop_
_entity_poly.entity_id
_entity_poly.type
_entity_poly.pdbx_seq_one_letter_code
_entity_poly.pdbx_strand_id
1 'polypeptide(L)'
;MPLVSSSIPNMINGISQQPPEIRLASQSEKQVNGYSTIARGLEKRPGTEHKQKITDTLVDDTFVHTIRRDRNEEYTMVLTRTSGGVKTLTAYDVDGTQVPILHDTIADVSVSTIVDGSHALVVVDADLSYLESSSVNDNIVATTVADTTFLINKTKTVTAAASDGVVSGEGTTSKTSSSGSTQIAGDYTDEGMIFVKAGDYSSKYVIKIVVNPEEAAGSGVDDKRTYKVGFQTPSSQVGLNQTHIGTPVIAKYLKEGMTSLSTAEGAWDDFDSTDPIEGFGGWRCIIDRDENGETSGAGDYVAGLDAIVTAEHSLAADNFEVEMDDASGSVISIKCKQPFSIEVQDSKGGAALVGIKDEVTSFSSLPGKNVPEGYIVKVVGNAGGSQDDYFVKYEEDSEGVGVWKETLGRAIDTGFDVTTMPHRLIRLYDASGDKFFLYEPVKEVAVSGTFGARFGWSSRKAGDDTSNPFPTFVGGKINDITFHKNRFGVLSDENIIFSEAGNYYNFFPISVMTALDGNPIDISVSNNQVSILTHAAAFNQSLLLFSDFQQFSLNHEGGSFSPSTVSVDVVTQFESTSKAPPVSSGRFVYFPFERGEYS
;
A
#
# COMPACT_ATOMS: atom_id res chain seq x y z
N MET A 1 63.22 -54.83 18.57
CA MET A 1 62.19 -53.86 18.89
C MET A 1 60.88 -54.61 19.00
N PRO A 2 60.08 -54.48 20.06
CA PRO A 2 58.78 -55.06 20.09
C PRO A 2 57.90 -54.48 19.00
N LEU A 3 57.19 -55.37 18.27
CA LEU A 3 56.17 -54.92 17.30
C LEU A 3 55.04 -54.27 18.07
N VAL A 4 54.82 -52.98 17.86
CA VAL A 4 53.61 -52.27 18.35
C VAL A 4 52.56 -52.45 17.27
N SER A 5 51.54 -53.23 17.55
CA SER A 5 50.36 -53.40 16.70
C SER A 5 49.25 -52.46 17.23
N SER A 6 48.69 -51.61 16.37
CA SER A 6 47.51 -50.84 16.66
C SER A 6 46.37 -51.22 15.71
N SER A 7 45.16 -51.32 16.21
CA SER A 7 43.99 -51.53 15.35
C SER A 7 43.27 -50.20 15.15
N ILE A 8 42.90 -49.94 13.93
CA ILE A 8 42.03 -48.78 13.59
C ILE A 8 40.59 -49.29 13.75
N PRO A 9 39.83 -48.75 14.72
CA PRO A 9 38.44 -49.12 14.87
C PRO A 9 37.61 -48.62 13.70
N ASN A 10 36.39 -49.13 13.63
CA ASN A 10 35.44 -48.76 12.59
C ASN A 10 35.01 -47.27 12.79
N MET A 11 35.56 -46.34 12.09
CA MET A 11 35.48 -44.89 12.22
C MET A 11 34.03 -44.34 12.19
N ILE A 12 33.21 -44.78 13.16
CA ILE A 12 31.76 -44.49 13.23
C ILE A 12 31.45 -43.08 13.72
N ASN A 13 32.36 -42.49 14.48
CA ASN A 13 32.15 -41.19 15.13
C ASN A 13 32.54 -39.96 14.25
N GLY A 14 32.84 -40.21 12.96
CA GLY A 14 33.04 -39.15 11.99
C GLY A 14 34.31 -38.30 12.18
N ILE A 15 34.22 -37.05 11.90
CA ILE A 15 35.33 -36.06 12.00
C ILE A 15 35.27 -35.39 13.36
N SER A 16 36.43 -35.22 14.00
CA SER A 16 36.58 -34.47 15.25
C SER A 16 37.64 -33.39 15.09
N GLN A 17 37.32 -32.18 15.53
CA GLN A 17 38.27 -31.07 15.62
C GLN A 17 39.09 -31.06 16.90
N GLN A 18 38.91 -32.06 17.76
CA GLN A 18 39.70 -32.19 19.00
C GLN A 18 41.18 -32.45 18.68
N PRO A 19 42.09 -31.96 19.51
CA PRO A 19 43.51 -32.33 19.42
C PRO A 19 43.72 -33.85 19.43
N PRO A 20 44.79 -34.36 18.80
CA PRO A 20 45.04 -35.80 18.70
C PRO A 20 45.04 -36.51 20.03
N GLU A 21 45.47 -35.85 21.09
CA GLU A 21 45.63 -36.40 22.46
C GLU A 21 44.29 -36.78 23.13
N ILE A 22 43.20 -36.11 22.73
CA ILE A 22 41.88 -36.34 23.31
C ILE A 22 40.87 -36.85 22.30
N ARG A 23 41.29 -37.00 21.05
CA ARG A 23 40.44 -37.53 19.97
C ARG A 23 40.19 -39.03 20.20
N LEU A 24 38.93 -39.45 20.11
CA LEU A 24 38.61 -40.86 20.20
C LEU A 24 39.18 -41.62 19.00
N ALA A 25 39.65 -42.88 19.25
CA ALA A 25 40.20 -43.74 18.20
C ALA A 25 39.24 -44.05 17.05
N SER A 26 37.93 -43.89 17.29
CA SER A 26 36.86 -44.02 16.28
C SER A 26 36.51 -42.72 15.52
N GLN A 27 37.25 -41.65 15.77
CA GLN A 27 37.13 -40.35 15.07
C GLN A 27 38.32 -40.12 14.15
N SER A 28 38.09 -39.43 13.07
CA SER A 28 39.10 -38.97 12.12
C SER A 28 39.30 -37.45 12.18
N GLU A 29 40.48 -37.01 11.82
CA GLU A 29 40.76 -35.59 11.65
C GLU A 29 40.14 -35.04 10.38
N LYS A 30 40.21 -35.83 9.31
CA LYS A 30 39.73 -35.47 7.99
C LYS A 30 39.21 -36.69 7.26
N GLN A 31 38.12 -36.57 6.56
CA GLN A 31 37.58 -37.58 5.65
C GLN A 31 37.49 -36.99 4.25
N VAL A 32 38.12 -37.63 3.28
CA VAL A 32 38.09 -37.25 1.87
C VAL A 32 37.47 -38.38 1.07
N ASN A 33 36.43 -38.07 0.30
CA ASN A 33 35.67 -39.03 -0.50
C ASN A 33 35.10 -40.21 0.33
N GLY A 34 34.88 -39.98 1.62
CA GLY A 34 34.30 -40.94 2.53
C GLY A 34 33.39 -40.25 3.56
N TYR A 35 32.50 -41.01 4.16
CA TYR A 35 31.65 -40.59 5.25
C TYR A 35 31.44 -41.72 6.24
N SER A 36 31.20 -41.37 7.47
CA SER A 36 30.99 -42.33 8.54
C SER A 36 29.50 -42.57 8.77
N THR A 37 29.11 -43.82 8.87
CA THR A 37 27.76 -44.23 9.26
C THR A 37 27.83 -45.10 10.52
N ILE A 38 26.80 -45.02 11.35
CA ILE A 38 26.71 -45.85 12.58
C ILE A 38 26.65 -47.34 12.24
N ALA A 39 26.01 -47.70 11.12
CA ALA A 39 25.80 -49.09 10.75
C ALA A 39 27.03 -49.76 10.13
N ARG A 40 27.85 -49.01 9.37
CA ARG A 40 28.93 -49.59 8.56
C ARG A 40 30.30 -48.97 8.82
N GLY A 41 30.35 -47.92 9.60
CA GLY A 41 31.58 -47.17 9.84
C GLY A 41 31.94 -46.24 8.70
N LEU A 42 33.24 -46.11 8.40
CA LEU A 42 33.72 -45.27 7.30
C LEU A 42 33.50 -45.97 5.95
N GLU A 43 32.67 -45.36 5.13
CA GLU A 43 32.34 -45.83 3.79
C GLU A 43 32.81 -44.86 2.73
N LYS A 44 33.04 -45.36 1.53
CA LYS A 44 33.29 -44.56 0.34
C LYS A 44 32.01 -43.81 -0.03
N ARG A 45 32.12 -42.52 -0.31
CA ARG A 45 30.98 -41.75 -0.85
C ARG A 45 30.45 -42.39 -2.15
N PRO A 46 29.15 -42.28 -2.42
CA PRO A 46 28.58 -42.64 -3.72
C PRO A 46 29.32 -41.92 -4.87
N GLY A 47 29.33 -42.56 -6.02
CA GLY A 47 29.82 -41.93 -7.25
C GLY A 47 29.02 -40.71 -7.59
N THR A 48 29.63 -39.79 -8.30
CA THR A 48 28.94 -38.67 -8.93
C THR A 48 28.85 -38.91 -10.43
N GLU A 49 27.72 -38.50 -11.00
CA GLU A 49 27.49 -38.52 -12.43
C GLU A 49 27.52 -37.10 -12.95
N HIS A 50 28.25 -36.86 -14.04
CA HIS A 50 28.23 -35.58 -14.72
C HIS A 50 26.98 -35.52 -15.59
N LYS A 51 26.11 -34.53 -15.35
CA LYS A 51 24.89 -34.32 -16.14
C LYS A 51 25.12 -33.27 -17.22
N GLN A 52 25.53 -32.07 -16.84
CA GLN A 52 25.65 -30.93 -17.77
C GLN A 52 26.77 -30.00 -17.36
N LYS A 53 27.44 -29.41 -18.34
CA LYS A 53 28.32 -28.27 -18.16
C LYS A 53 27.51 -26.98 -18.33
N ILE A 54 27.42 -26.19 -17.25
CA ILE A 54 26.58 -24.99 -17.21
C ILE A 54 27.19 -23.84 -17.99
N THR A 55 28.51 -23.68 -17.92
CA THR A 55 29.22 -22.57 -18.60
C THR A 55 30.60 -23.00 -19.05
N ASP A 56 31.04 -22.44 -20.17
CA ASP A 56 32.41 -22.54 -20.69
C ASP A 56 33.31 -21.39 -20.26
N THR A 57 32.70 -20.31 -19.77
CA THR A 57 33.40 -19.12 -19.32
C THR A 57 33.63 -19.14 -17.82
N LEU A 58 34.80 -18.63 -17.41
CA LEU A 58 35.04 -18.39 -15.99
C LEU A 58 34.06 -17.34 -15.48
N VAL A 59 33.36 -17.66 -14.43
CA VAL A 59 32.44 -16.73 -13.73
C VAL A 59 33.05 -16.34 -12.40
N ASP A 60 32.87 -15.10 -12.00
CA ASP A 60 33.44 -14.59 -10.75
C ASP A 60 32.63 -15.06 -9.55
N ASP A 61 31.32 -15.21 -9.72
CA ASP A 61 30.42 -15.57 -8.65
C ASP A 61 29.14 -16.25 -9.21
N THR A 62 28.57 -17.16 -8.43
CA THR A 62 27.41 -17.96 -8.85
C THR A 62 26.49 -18.24 -7.67
N PHE A 63 25.22 -17.94 -7.84
CA PHE A 63 24.16 -18.33 -6.93
C PHE A 63 23.40 -19.52 -7.50
N VAL A 64 23.17 -20.53 -6.68
CA VAL A 64 22.45 -21.76 -7.08
C VAL A 64 21.30 -22.01 -6.12
N HIS A 65 20.11 -22.23 -6.68
CA HIS A 65 18.92 -22.56 -5.92
C HIS A 65 18.21 -23.79 -6.49
N THR A 66 17.81 -24.73 -5.63
CA THR A 66 17.04 -25.89 -6.03
C THR A 66 15.56 -25.63 -5.88
N ILE A 67 14.84 -25.63 -7.00
CA ILE A 67 13.39 -25.53 -7.07
C ILE A 67 12.83 -26.96 -6.99
N ARG A 68 12.27 -27.30 -5.84
CA ARG A 68 11.73 -28.64 -5.60
C ARG A 68 10.21 -28.56 -5.50
N ARG A 69 9.53 -28.88 -6.60
CA ARG A 69 8.08 -28.86 -6.68
C ARG A 69 7.47 -30.11 -6.03
N ASP A 70 7.92 -31.24 -6.47
CA ASP A 70 7.50 -32.54 -5.95
C ASP A 70 8.64 -33.57 -6.09
N ARG A 71 8.35 -34.84 -5.82
CA ARG A 71 9.34 -35.93 -5.86
C ARG A 71 9.90 -36.18 -7.27
N ASN A 72 9.14 -35.87 -8.31
CA ASN A 72 9.47 -36.20 -9.70
C ASN A 72 9.87 -34.96 -10.50
N GLU A 73 9.72 -33.79 -9.90
CA GLU A 73 9.95 -32.53 -10.57
C GLU A 73 10.79 -31.60 -9.72
N GLU A 74 12.04 -31.50 -10.09
CA GLU A 74 13.07 -30.70 -9.43
C GLU A 74 13.89 -29.97 -10.49
N TYR A 75 14.24 -28.71 -10.22
CA TYR A 75 15.06 -27.89 -11.11
C TYR A 75 16.21 -27.26 -10.33
N THR A 76 17.30 -27.01 -11.03
CA THR A 76 18.44 -26.24 -10.52
C THR A 76 18.48 -24.89 -11.22
N MET A 77 18.15 -23.84 -10.50
CA MET A 77 18.30 -22.46 -10.98
C MET A 77 19.72 -21.98 -10.71
N VAL A 78 20.32 -21.32 -11.69
CA VAL A 78 21.70 -20.82 -11.63
C VAL A 78 21.72 -19.36 -12.10
N LEU A 79 22.21 -18.48 -11.24
CA LEU A 79 22.47 -17.07 -11.53
C LEU A 79 23.98 -16.87 -11.56
N THR A 80 24.53 -16.38 -12.67
CA THR A 80 25.96 -16.15 -12.83
C THR A 80 26.29 -14.67 -12.88
N ARG A 81 27.44 -14.32 -12.29
CA ARG A 81 28.01 -12.97 -12.33
C ARG A 81 29.44 -13.01 -12.82
N THR A 82 29.79 -12.02 -13.64
CA THR A 82 31.17 -11.75 -14.06
C THR A 82 31.57 -10.33 -13.61
N SER A 83 32.81 -9.93 -13.84
CA SER A 83 33.30 -8.57 -13.55
C SER A 83 32.48 -7.46 -14.24
N GLY A 84 31.69 -7.81 -15.28
CA GLY A 84 30.78 -6.89 -15.99
C GLY A 84 29.34 -6.89 -15.47
N GLY A 85 29.08 -7.51 -14.33
CA GLY A 85 27.73 -7.58 -13.74
C GLY A 85 27.08 -8.97 -13.84
N VAL A 86 25.79 -9.07 -13.45
CA VAL A 86 25.00 -10.29 -13.58
C VAL A 86 24.75 -10.58 -15.05
N LYS A 87 25.03 -11.81 -15.49
CA LYS A 87 25.04 -12.17 -16.91
C LYS A 87 23.92 -13.10 -17.32
N THR A 88 23.65 -14.14 -16.53
CA THR A 88 22.67 -15.14 -16.92
C THR A 88 21.87 -15.65 -15.72
N LEU A 89 20.60 -15.89 -15.98
CA LEU A 89 19.71 -16.66 -15.13
C LEU A 89 19.26 -17.88 -15.95
N THR A 90 19.58 -19.07 -15.49
CA THR A 90 19.27 -20.33 -16.20
C THR A 90 18.62 -21.32 -15.25
N ALA A 91 17.83 -22.24 -15.78
CA ALA A 91 17.25 -23.35 -15.04
C ALA A 91 17.51 -24.66 -15.79
N TYR A 92 17.77 -25.72 -15.04
CA TYR A 92 18.03 -27.05 -15.55
C TYR A 92 17.17 -28.05 -14.82
N ASP A 93 16.65 -29.05 -15.53
CA ASP A 93 15.99 -30.19 -14.91
C ASP A 93 16.99 -31.19 -14.30
N VAL A 94 16.51 -32.28 -13.72
CA VAL A 94 17.35 -33.32 -13.07
C VAL A 94 18.28 -34.04 -14.07
N ASP A 95 17.96 -34.01 -15.35
CA ASP A 95 18.78 -34.63 -16.39
C ASP A 95 19.80 -33.64 -17.01
N GLY A 96 19.77 -32.42 -16.55
CA GLY A 96 20.64 -31.35 -17.01
C GLY A 96 20.15 -30.66 -18.28
N THR A 97 18.91 -30.91 -18.69
CA THR A 97 18.29 -30.21 -19.82
C THR A 97 17.92 -28.79 -19.39
N GLN A 98 18.31 -27.81 -20.15
CA GLN A 98 17.98 -26.43 -19.86
C GLN A 98 16.48 -26.19 -20.12
N VAL A 99 15.81 -25.61 -19.13
CA VAL A 99 14.42 -25.18 -19.21
C VAL A 99 14.37 -23.69 -19.58
N PRO A 100 13.61 -23.30 -20.61
CA PRO A 100 13.53 -21.90 -21.03
C PRO A 100 13.08 -20.97 -19.89
N ILE A 101 13.70 -19.79 -19.81
CA ILE A 101 13.26 -18.70 -18.94
C ILE A 101 12.87 -17.52 -19.84
N LEU A 102 11.62 -17.10 -19.71
CA LEU A 102 11.10 -15.90 -20.36
C LEU A 102 11.18 -14.73 -19.38
N HIS A 103 11.41 -13.55 -19.91
CA HIS A 103 11.29 -12.32 -19.15
C HIS A 103 10.04 -11.56 -19.60
N ASP A 104 9.20 -11.17 -18.66
CA ASP A 104 8.09 -10.26 -18.89
C ASP A 104 8.56 -8.84 -18.60
N THR A 105 8.88 -8.10 -19.65
CA THR A 105 9.05 -6.65 -19.54
C THR A 105 7.68 -6.03 -19.27
N ILE A 106 7.66 -4.83 -18.71
CA ILE A 106 6.44 -4.07 -18.33
C ILE A 106 5.46 -3.89 -19.51
N ALA A 107 5.91 -4.11 -20.75
CA ALA A 107 5.09 -4.14 -21.96
C ALA A 107 4.69 -5.59 -22.29
N ASP A 108 3.41 -5.83 -22.54
CA ASP A 108 2.84 -7.12 -22.92
C ASP A 108 3.69 -7.88 -23.94
N VAL A 109 4.29 -8.98 -23.51
CA VAL A 109 4.89 -9.94 -24.45
C VAL A 109 3.76 -10.72 -25.09
N SER A 110 3.48 -10.47 -26.35
CA SER A 110 2.52 -11.27 -27.10
C SER A 110 3.05 -12.69 -27.30
N VAL A 111 2.26 -13.70 -26.93
CA VAL A 111 2.58 -15.14 -26.97
C VAL A 111 2.92 -15.69 -28.34
N SER A 112 2.64 -14.97 -29.41
CA SER A 112 2.94 -15.41 -30.77
C SER A 112 4.43 -15.76 -31.01
N THR A 113 5.31 -15.41 -30.06
CA THR A 113 6.75 -15.67 -30.14
C THR A 113 7.18 -16.99 -29.46
N ILE A 114 6.33 -17.64 -28.68
CA ILE A 114 6.67 -18.85 -27.89
C ILE A 114 6.39 -20.15 -28.67
N VAL A 115 5.64 -20.07 -29.74
CA VAL A 115 5.08 -21.25 -30.45
C VAL A 115 6.09 -22.04 -31.26
N ASP A 116 7.31 -21.58 -31.44
CA ASP A 116 8.23 -22.12 -32.42
C ASP A 116 9.43 -22.90 -31.86
N GLY A 117 9.34 -23.63 -30.77
CA GLY A 117 10.35 -24.63 -30.36
C GLY A 117 11.84 -24.29 -30.47
N SER A 118 12.19 -23.13 -30.99
CA SER A 118 13.55 -22.69 -31.30
C SER A 118 14.05 -21.54 -30.42
N HIS A 119 13.29 -21.11 -29.43
CA HIS A 119 13.66 -19.96 -28.60
C HIS A 119 14.43 -20.41 -27.35
N ALA A 120 15.75 -20.41 -27.46
CA ALA A 120 16.61 -20.27 -26.29
C ALA A 120 16.48 -18.81 -25.80
N LEU A 121 15.44 -18.53 -25.04
CA LEU A 121 15.27 -17.23 -24.40
C LEU A 121 16.22 -17.17 -23.22
N VAL A 122 17.41 -16.66 -23.50
CA VAL A 122 18.36 -16.23 -22.48
C VAL A 122 17.86 -14.90 -21.95
N VAL A 123 17.62 -14.83 -20.64
CA VAL A 123 17.34 -13.54 -19.98
C VAL A 123 18.54 -12.64 -20.24
N VAL A 124 18.32 -11.50 -20.93
CA VAL A 124 19.38 -10.56 -21.26
C VAL A 124 19.77 -9.71 -20.05
N ASP A 125 21.00 -9.22 -20.03
CA ASP A 125 21.57 -8.45 -18.91
C ASP A 125 20.69 -7.29 -18.40
N ALA A 126 19.98 -6.62 -19.30
CA ALA A 126 19.08 -5.50 -18.96
C ALA A 126 17.87 -5.93 -18.10
N ASP A 127 17.44 -7.17 -18.23
CA ASP A 127 16.27 -7.71 -17.54
C ASP A 127 16.61 -8.17 -16.11
N LEU A 128 17.91 -8.28 -15.79
CA LEU A 128 18.42 -8.73 -14.51
C LEU A 128 18.84 -7.59 -13.57
N SER A 129 18.50 -6.36 -13.88
CA SER A 129 18.92 -5.17 -13.12
C SER A 129 18.55 -5.23 -11.63
N TYR A 130 17.44 -5.86 -11.29
CA TYR A 130 17.07 -6.10 -9.89
C TYR A 130 18.06 -7.02 -9.18
N LEU A 131 18.59 -8.02 -9.87
CA LEU A 131 19.51 -9.01 -9.31
C LEU A 131 20.97 -8.54 -9.31
N GLU A 132 21.27 -7.33 -9.82
CA GLU A 132 22.60 -6.77 -9.79
C GLU A 132 23.13 -6.56 -8.38
N SER A 133 24.28 -7.17 -8.10
CA SER A 133 24.92 -7.16 -6.79
C SER A 133 26.42 -7.34 -6.91
N SER A 134 27.17 -6.91 -5.88
CA SER A 134 28.61 -7.15 -5.79
C SER A 134 28.97 -8.64 -5.62
N SER A 135 28.11 -9.41 -4.97
CA SER A 135 28.17 -10.86 -4.85
C SER A 135 26.77 -11.43 -4.96
N VAL A 136 26.52 -12.29 -5.95
CA VAL A 136 25.20 -12.95 -6.09
C VAL A 136 25.03 -14.07 -5.07
N ASN A 137 26.11 -14.73 -4.70
CA ASN A 137 26.07 -15.80 -3.71
C ASN A 137 25.71 -15.30 -2.29
N ASP A 138 26.22 -14.12 -1.91
CA ASP A 138 25.98 -13.58 -0.57
C ASP A 138 24.69 -12.73 -0.48
N ASN A 139 24.32 -12.10 -1.59
CA ASN A 139 23.29 -11.05 -1.59
C ASN A 139 21.97 -11.46 -2.24
N ILE A 140 21.92 -12.57 -2.97
CA ILE A 140 20.68 -13.09 -3.54
C ILE A 140 20.15 -14.22 -2.67
N VAL A 141 18.85 -14.18 -2.40
CA VAL A 141 18.10 -15.23 -1.70
C VAL A 141 16.94 -15.66 -2.58
N ALA A 142 16.67 -16.94 -2.58
CA ALA A 142 15.53 -17.51 -3.30
C ALA A 142 14.72 -18.43 -2.38
N THR A 143 13.41 -18.32 -2.45
CA THR A 143 12.49 -19.19 -1.72
C THR A 143 11.38 -19.64 -2.64
N THR A 144 11.19 -20.95 -2.74
CA THR A 144 10.18 -21.56 -3.62
C THR A 144 8.94 -21.98 -2.83
N VAL A 145 7.79 -21.58 -3.32
CA VAL A 145 6.48 -21.99 -2.82
C VAL A 145 5.62 -22.42 -3.99
N ALA A 146 5.30 -23.71 -4.03
CA ALA A 146 4.59 -24.33 -5.15
C ALA A 146 5.28 -24.05 -6.51
N ASP A 147 4.59 -23.39 -7.43
CA ASP A 147 5.09 -23.06 -8.76
C ASP A 147 5.79 -21.69 -8.85
N THR A 148 5.93 -20.97 -7.73
CA THR A 148 6.56 -19.65 -7.67
C THR A 148 7.82 -19.66 -6.83
N THR A 149 8.91 -19.14 -7.36
CA THR A 149 10.16 -18.87 -6.65
C THR A 149 10.35 -17.37 -6.55
N PHE A 150 10.38 -16.84 -5.33
CA PHE A 150 10.68 -15.45 -5.06
C PHE A 150 12.19 -15.24 -4.99
N LEU A 151 12.67 -14.19 -5.62
CA LEU A 151 14.06 -13.79 -5.67
C LEU A 151 14.21 -12.44 -4.97
N ILE A 152 15.15 -12.37 -4.04
CA ILE A 152 15.42 -11.18 -3.25
C ILE A 152 16.85 -10.75 -3.45
N ASN A 153 17.05 -9.46 -3.61
CA ASN A 153 18.35 -8.84 -3.54
C ASN A 153 18.49 -8.04 -2.24
N LYS A 154 19.27 -8.56 -1.29
CA LYS A 154 19.52 -7.95 0.03
C LYS A 154 20.14 -6.55 -0.04
N THR A 155 20.65 -6.14 -1.18
CA THR A 155 21.29 -4.81 -1.35
C THR A 155 20.31 -3.73 -1.78
N LYS A 156 19.13 -4.11 -2.27
CA LYS A 156 18.10 -3.17 -2.73
C LYS A 156 17.31 -2.62 -1.54
N THR A 157 17.15 -1.32 -1.54
CA THR A 157 16.24 -0.65 -0.60
C THR A 157 14.85 -0.61 -1.22
N VAL A 158 13.86 -1.06 -0.48
CA VAL A 158 12.47 -1.01 -0.91
C VAL A 158 11.96 0.42 -0.82
N THR A 159 11.29 0.89 -1.86
CA THR A 159 10.68 2.22 -1.89
C THR A 159 9.18 2.15 -2.15
N ALA A 160 8.46 3.14 -1.67
CA ALA A 160 7.09 3.35 -2.08
C ALA A 160 7.03 3.69 -3.58
N ALA A 161 5.96 3.32 -4.24
CA ALA A 161 5.69 3.83 -5.58
C ALA A 161 5.54 5.35 -5.48
N ALA A 162 6.15 6.05 -6.44
CA ALA A 162 5.88 7.48 -6.54
C ALA A 162 4.37 7.64 -6.76
N SER A 163 3.72 8.38 -5.88
CA SER A 163 2.32 8.72 -6.05
C SER A 163 2.19 9.55 -7.31
N ASP A 164 1.45 9.03 -8.28
CA ASP A 164 0.96 9.86 -9.38
C ASP A 164 -0.22 10.72 -8.90
N GLY A 165 -0.53 10.63 -7.62
CA GLY A 165 -1.59 11.36 -6.97
C GLY A 165 -3.00 10.94 -7.41
N VAL A 166 -3.11 9.95 -8.25
CA VAL A 166 -4.39 9.42 -8.74
C VAL A 166 -4.68 8.12 -8.01
N VAL A 167 -5.74 8.07 -7.25
CA VAL A 167 -6.38 6.82 -6.89
C VAL A 167 -6.87 6.21 -8.21
N SER A 168 -6.10 5.27 -8.76
CA SER A 168 -6.35 4.74 -10.09
C SER A 168 -7.73 4.09 -10.14
N GLY A 169 -8.54 4.58 -11.03
CA GLY A 169 -9.78 3.95 -11.45
C GLY A 169 -11.05 4.76 -11.28
N GLU A 170 -11.01 5.95 -10.65
CA GLU A 170 -12.25 6.67 -10.42
C GLU A 170 -12.13 8.18 -10.55
N GLY A 171 -13.10 8.70 -11.24
CA GLY A 171 -13.23 10.10 -11.58
C GLY A 171 -12.92 11.03 -10.42
N THR A 172 -11.79 11.62 -10.43
CA THR A 172 -11.66 13.05 -10.61
C THR A 172 -11.89 13.94 -9.40
N THR A 173 -11.75 13.50 -8.14
CA THR A 173 -11.76 14.45 -7.04
C THR A 173 -10.63 14.16 -6.07
N SER A 174 -9.51 14.83 -6.26
CA SER A 174 -8.46 14.78 -5.25
C SER A 174 -7.75 16.13 -5.15
N LYS A 175 -7.27 16.44 -3.97
CA LYS A 175 -6.44 17.61 -3.73
C LYS A 175 -5.03 17.41 -4.29
N THR A 176 -4.30 18.47 -4.43
CA THR A 176 -2.93 18.48 -4.94
C THR A 176 -2.04 17.48 -4.20
N SER A 177 -1.39 16.59 -4.93
CA SER A 177 -0.40 15.66 -4.37
C SER A 177 0.84 16.38 -3.89
N SER A 178 1.66 15.70 -3.08
CA SER A 178 2.98 16.20 -2.68
C SER A 178 3.91 16.50 -3.87
N SER A 179 3.62 15.94 -5.05
CA SER A 179 4.29 16.23 -6.32
C SER A 179 3.75 17.45 -7.07
N GLY A 180 2.73 18.12 -6.56
CA GLY A 180 2.14 19.32 -7.16
C GLY A 180 1.11 19.07 -8.26
N SER A 181 0.68 17.82 -8.48
CA SER A 181 -0.36 17.51 -9.46
C SER A 181 -1.75 17.80 -8.92
N THR A 182 -2.56 18.50 -9.69
CA THR A 182 -3.96 18.78 -9.37
C THR A 182 -4.81 17.55 -9.58
N GLN A 183 -5.64 17.22 -8.61
CA GLN A 183 -6.37 15.97 -8.55
C GLN A 183 -7.90 16.14 -8.51
N ILE A 184 -8.42 17.28 -8.90
CA ILE A 184 -9.85 17.54 -9.02
C ILE A 184 -10.18 17.72 -10.50
N ALA A 185 -11.30 17.15 -10.97
CA ALA A 185 -11.70 17.30 -12.35
C ALA A 185 -11.90 18.78 -12.72
N GLY A 186 -11.40 19.17 -13.89
CA GLY A 186 -11.66 20.47 -14.46
C GLY A 186 -10.82 21.62 -13.92
N ASP A 187 -9.55 21.39 -13.59
CA ASP A 187 -8.62 22.41 -13.09
C ASP A 187 -8.93 23.01 -11.70
N TYR A 188 -9.84 22.41 -10.95
CA TYR A 188 -10.12 22.83 -9.58
C TYR A 188 -9.10 22.25 -8.61
N THR A 189 -8.79 22.99 -7.55
CA THR A 189 -7.81 22.57 -6.53
C THR A 189 -8.45 22.24 -5.19
N ASP A 190 -9.69 22.66 -5.00
CA ASP A 190 -10.40 22.49 -3.72
C ASP A 190 -11.90 22.27 -3.93
N GLU A 191 -12.52 21.51 -3.05
CA GLU A 191 -13.93 21.17 -3.10
C GLU A 191 -14.57 21.13 -1.72
N GLY A 192 -15.89 21.29 -1.69
CA GLY A 192 -16.67 21.19 -0.49
C GLY A 192 -18.15 20.98 -0.80
N MET A 193 -18.94 20.68 0.20
CA MET A 193 -20.40 20.59 0.04
C MET A 193 -21.14 21.17 1.23
N ILE A 194 -22.38 21.57 0.97
CA ILE A 194 -23.30 22.07 1.97
C ILE A 194 -24.55 21.22 1.92
N PHE A 195 -24.90 20.65 3.05
CA PHE A 195 -26.05 19.78 3.19
C PHE A 195 -27.14 20.42 4.02
N VAL A 196 -28.31 20.66 3.41
CA VAL A 196 -29.53 21.08 4.10
C VAL A 196 -30.22 19.86 4.67
N LYS A 197 -30.02 19.62 5.94
CA LYS A 197 -30.47 18.41 6.66
C LYS A 197 -31.93 18.49 7.08
N ALA A 198 -32.40 19.67 7.45
CA ALA A 198 -33.76 19.89 7.90
C ALA A 198 -34.26 21.27 7.54
N GLY A 199 -35.53 21.39 7.23
CA GLY A 199 -36.23 22.66 7.03
C GLY A 199 -37.30 22.87 8.07
N ASP A 200 -37.51 24.15 8.44
CA ASP A 200 -38.55 24.55 9.38
C ASP A 200 -39.00 25.97 9.08
N TYR A 201 -40.15 26.38 9.61
CA TYR A 201 -40.67 27.74 9.46
C TYR A 201 -39.82 28.78 10.25
N SER A 202 -39.81 30.01 9.78
CA SER A 202 -39.10 31.14 10.42
C SER A 202 -37.65 30.84 10.77
N SER A 203 -37.01 29.99 9.98
CA SER A 203 -35.63 29.56 10.22
C SER A 203 -34.65 30.24 9.28
N LYS A 204 -33.48 30.58 9.80
CA LYS A 204 -32.40 31.21 9.04
C LYS A 204 -31.32 30.19 8.75
N TYR A 205 -30.82 30.22 7.53
CA TYR A 205 -29.73 29.42 7.01
C TYR A 205 -28.67 30.35 6.45
N VAL A 206 -27.45 30.26 6.93
CA VAL A 206 -26.37 31.18 6.51
C VAL A 206 -25.16 30.33 6.14
N ILE A 207 -24.61 30.60 4.98
CA ILE A 207 -23.36 30.06 4.47
C ILE A 207 -22.33 31.19 4.40
N LYS A 208 -21.15 30.94 4.91
CA LYS A 208 -19.98 31.79 4.77
C LYS A 208 -18.87 31.02 4.10
N ILE A 209 -18.37 31.51 2.99
CA ILE A 209 -17.23 30.95 2.26
C ILE A 209 -16.10 31.97 2.33
N VAL A 210 -14.94 31.51 2.78
CA VAL A 210 -13.74 32.34 2.81
C VAL A 210 -12.72 31.71 1.84
N VAL A 211 -12.36 32.48 0.82
CA VAL A 211 -11.34 32.11 -0.16
C VAL A 211 -9.99 32.58 0.33
N ASN A 212 -8.97 31.74 0.13
CA ASN A 212 -7.60 31.97 0.63
C ASN A 212 -7.57 32.29 2.13
N PRO A 213 -8.13 31.43 3.00
CA PRO A 213 -8.26 31.71 4.42
C PRO A 213 -6.90 31.87 5.13
N GLU A 214 -5.85 31.24 4.58
CA GLU A 214 -4.48 31.35 5.07
C GLU A 214 -3.63 32.14 4.07
N GLU A 215 -3.50 33.44 4.31
CA GLU A 215 -2.55 34.23 3.55
C GLU A 215 -1.11 33.84 3.86
N ALA A 216 -0.32 33.60 2.81
CA ALA A 216 1.11 33.49 2.96
C ALA A 216 1.69 34.86 3.37
N ALA A 217 2.14 34.98 4.59
CA ALA A 217 2.76 36.18 5.10
C ALA A 217 3.88 36.66 4.16
N GLY A 218 3.64 37.76 3.45
CA GLY A 218 4.62 38.42 2.58
C GLY A 218 4.34 38.41 1.08
N SER A 219 3.20 37.89 0.60
CA SER A 219 2.86 37.90 -0.83
C SER A 219 2.49 39.32 -1.35
N GLY A 220 2.09 40.20 -0.48
CA GLY A 220 1.74 41.58 -0.86
C GLY A 220 0.46 41.74 -1.70
N VAL A 221 -0.26 40.64 -1.89
CA VAL A 221 -1.55 40.60 -2.58
C VAL A 221 -2.56 40.06 -1.59
N ASP A 222 -3.46 40.92 -1.16
CA ASP A 222 -4.58 40.60 -0.30
C ASP A 222 -5.68 39.91 -1.14
N ASP A 223 -5.60 38.57 -1.24
CA ASP A 223 -6.55 37.76 -2.01
C ASP A 223 -7.60 37.06 -1.14
N LYS A 224 -7.64 37.35 0.14
CA LYS A 224 -8.65 36.82 1.03
C LYS A 224 -10.01 37.45 0.76
N ARG A 225 -11.02 36.65 0.53
CA ARG A 225 -12.38 37.10 0.21
C ARG A 225 -13.38 36.28 0.99
N THR A 226 -14.35 37.00 1.57
CA THR A 226 -15.43 36.40 2.33
C THR A 226 -16.76 36.57 1.62
N TYR A 227 -17.46 35.47 1.38
CA TYR A 227 -18.81 35.47 0.80
C TYR A 227 -19.78 34.98 1.83
N LYS A 228 -20.91 35.63 1.97
CA LYS A 228 -21.95 35.28 2.92
C LYS A 228 -23.31 35.28 2.24
N VAL A 229 -23.97 34.12 2.26
CA VAL A 229 -25.31 33.93 1.68
C VAL A 229 -26.24 33.49 2.79
N GLY A 230 -27.37 34.15 2.91
CA GLY A 230 -28.39 33.83 3.92
C GLY A 230 -29.77 33.66 3.30
N PHE A 231 -30.51 32.71 3.76
CA PHE A 231 -31.89 32.46 3.43
C PHE A 231 -32.75 32.33 4.71
N GLN A 232 -33.94 32.91 4.70
CA GLN A 232 -34.89 32.77 5.79
C GLN A 232 -36.21 32.20 5.26
N THR A 233 -36.64 31.06 5.83
CA THR A 233 -37.91 30.45 5.48
C THR A 233 -39.09 31.27 5.98
N PRO A 234 -40.28 31.16 5.31
CA PRO A 234 -41.50 31.90 5.69
C PRO A 234 -42.01 31.48 7.06
N SER A 235 -42.91 32.34 7.60
CA SER A 235 -43.61 32.01 8.85
C SER A 235 -44.75 31.02 8.62
N SER A 236 -45.16 30.28 9.66
CA SER A 236 -46.06 29.14 9.58
C SER A 236 -47.50 29.41 9.15
N GLN A 237 -47.83 30.66 8.73
CA GLN A 237 -49.23 31.09 8.62
C GLN A 237 -49.83 31.15 7.22
N VAL A 238 -49.12 30.81 6.15
CA VAL A 238 -49.65 30.97 4.78
C VAL A 238 -49.58 29.64 4.01
N GLY A 239 -50.70 29.24 3.42
CA GLY A 239 -50.89 27.90 2.84
C GLY A 239 -49.98 27.48 1.69
N LEU A 240 -49.35 28.39 0.95
CA LEU A 240 -48.37 28.10 -0.09
C LEU A 240 -46.92 27.91 0.45
N ASN A 241 -46.71 28.31 1.69
CA ASN A 241 -45.36 28.34 2.27
C ASN A 241 -44.83 26.98 2.71
N GLN A 242 -45.66 25.93 2.69
CA GLN A 242 -45.23 24.58 3.04
C GLN A 242 -44.17 24.00 2.11
N THR A 243 -44.16 24.44 0.85
CA THR A 243 -43.16 23.99 -0.11
C THR A 243 -41.80 24.64 0.13
N HIS A 244 -41.76 25.85 0.69
CA HIS A 244 -40.54 26.62 0.89
C HIS A 244 -39.72 26.20 2.12
N ILE A 245 -40.25 25.31 2.95
CA ILE A 245 -39.49 24.68 4.05
C ILE A 245 -38.88 23.33 3.65
N GLY A 246 -39.12 22.88 2.43
CA GLY A 246 -38.50 21.66 1.92
C GLY A 246 -36.97 21.83 1.76
N THR A 247 -36.22 20.83 2.20
CA THR A 247 -34.74 20.90 2.12
C THR A 247 -34.19 21.14 0.71
N PRO A 248 -34.79 20.56 -0.37
CA PRO A 248 -34.36 20.88 -1.73
C PRO A 248 -34.61 22.34 -2.13
N VAL A 249 -35.70 22.91 -1.65
CA VAL A 249 -36.06 24.31 -1.95
C VAL A 249 -35.12 25.26 -1.24
N ILE A 250 -34.83 25.00 0.03
CA ILE A 250 -33.86 25.79 0.80
C ILE A 250 -32.47 25.71 0.13
N ALA A 251 -32.04 24.50 -0.24
CA ALA A 251 -30.76 24.30 -0.94
C ALA A 251 -30.72 25.06 -2.28
N LYS A 252 -31.82 25.00 -3.05
CA LYS A 252 -31.93 25.74 -4.32
C LYS A 252 -31.76 27.24 -4.11
N TYR A 253 -32.44 27.84 -3.13
CA TYR A 253 -32.29 29.26 -2.86
C TYR A 253 -30.91 29.66 -2.39
N LEU A 254 -30.27 28.82 -1.57
CA LEU A 254 -28.88 29.01 -1.16
C LEU A 254 -27.92 28.92 -2.35
N LYS A 255 -28.09 27.94 -3.27
CA LYS A 255 -27.32 27.83 -4.51
C LYS A 255 -27.51 29.04 -5.39
N GLU A 256 -28.75 29.42 -5.63
CA GLU A 256 -29.05 30.60 -6.43
C GLU A 256 -28.47 31.88 -5.85
N GLY A 257 -28.49 32.02 -4.51
CA GLY A 257 -27.82 33.11 -3.82
C GLY A 257 -26.29 33.12 -4.01
N MET A 258 -25.68 31.98 -4.25
CA MET A 258 -24.24 31.88 -4.55
C MET A 258 -23.91 32.08 -6.03
N THR A 259 -24.80 31.75 -6.95
CA THR A 259 -24.52 31.65 -8.38
C THR A 259 -25.22 32.70 -9.25
N SER A 260 -26.38 33.18 -8.85
CA SER A 260 -27.17 34.13 -9.63
C SER A 260 -26.93 35.54 -9.21
N LEU A 261 -26.53 36.26 -10.14
CA LEU A 261 -25.97 37.50 -9.86
C LEU A 261 -26.67 38.64 -10.42
N SER A 262 -26.85 38.93 -11.48
CA SER A 262 -27.39 40.18 -11.99
C SER A 262 -28.56 40.01 -12.94
N THR A 263 -28.80 38.81 -13.35
CA THR A 263 -29.84 38.52 -14.35
C THR A 263 -31.11 37.95 -13.74
N ALA A 264 -31.11 37.77 -12.44
CA ALA A 264 -32.21 37.12 -11.73
C ALA A 264 -33.24 38.11 -11.18
N GLU A 265 -33.24 39.34 -11.66
CA GLU A 265 -34.32 40.27 -11.33
C GLU A 265 -35.72 39.71 -11.61
N GLY A 266 -35.83 38.74 -12.52
CA GLY A 266 -37.11 38.08 -12.78
C GLY A 266 -37.37 36.80 -11.98
N ALA A 267 -36.34 36.15 -11.44
CA ALA A 267 -36.48 34.92 -10.67
C ALA A 267 -36.66 35.16 -9.17
N TRP A 268 -36.31 36.36 -8.73
CA TRP A 268 -36.36 36.75 -7.33
C TRP A 268 -37.48 37.71 -7.00
N ASP A 269 -38.38 38.02 -7.94
CA ASP A 269 -39.58 38.80 -7.70
C ASP A 269 -40.45 38.23 -6.56
N ASP A 270 -40.35 36.93 -6.34
CA ASP A 270 -41.02 36.26 -5.20
C ASP A 270 -40.31 36.52 -3.85
N PHE A 271 -39.13 37.14 -3.86
CA PHE A 271 -38.29 37.36 -2.68
C PHE A 271 -37.95 38.85 -2.43
N ASP A 272 -38.46 39.75 -3.24
CA ASP A 272 -38.27 41.17 -3.01
C ASP A 272 -38.91 41.59 -1.67
N SER A 273 -38.14 42.32 -0.89
CA SER A 273 -38.63 42.92 0.37
C SER A 273 -39.78 43.90 0.19
N THR A 274 -40.12 44.21 -1.05
CA THR A 274 -41.17 45.16 -1.43
C THR A 274 -42.46 44.47 -1.85
N ASP A 275 -42.45 43.17 -2.15
CA ASP A 275 -43.65 42.41 -2.43
C ASP A 275 -43.89 41.36 -1.33
N PRO A 276 -44.73 41.70 -0.35
CA PRO A 276 -44.91 40.84 0.80
C PRO A 276 -45.78 39.65 0.44
N ILE A 277 -45.11 38.51 0.14
CA ILE A 277 -45.71 37.25 0.60
C ILE A 277 -45.62 37.36 2.12
N GLU A 278 -46.76 37.68 2.77
CA GLU A 278 -46.79 37.94 4.20
C GLU A 278 -46.09 36.84 4.99
N GLY A 279 -45.00 37.20 5.67
CA GLY A 279 -44.23 36.29 6.48
C GLY A 279 -43.03 35.63 5.79
N PHE A 280 -42.73 35.98 4.55
CA PHE A 280 -41.53 35.51 3.86
C PHE A 280 -40.33 36.40 4.18
N GLY A 281 -39.31 35.85 4.74
CA GLY A 281 -38.15 36.62 5.22
C GLY A 281 -37.11 37.00 4.18
N GLY A 282 -37.31 36.63 2.92
CA GLY A 282 -36.36 36.88 1.85
C GLY A 282 -34.96 36.29 2.08
N TRP A 283 -34.19 36.12 1.03
CA TRP A 283 -32.76 35.85 1.19
C TRP A 283 -31.95 37.12 1.04
N ARG A 284 -30.72 37.08 1.57
CA ARG A 284 -29.79 38.19 1.52
C ARG A 284 -28.41 37.65 1.24
N CYS A 285 -27.74 38.19 0.22
CA CYS A 285 -26.34 37.96 0.01
C CYS A 285 -25.58 39.17 0.57
N ILE A 286 -24.69 38.93 1.52
CA ILE A 286 -23.81 39.94 2.10
C ILE A 286 -22.38 39.52 1.75
N ILE A 287 -21.64 40.46 1.16
CA ILE A 287 -20.23 40.26 0.94
C ILE A 287 -19.49 41.16 1.89
N ASP A 288 -18.68 40.56 2.72
CA ASP A 288 -17.77 41.25 3.60
C ASP A 288 -16.40 41.31 2.93
N ARG A 289 -15.95 42.48 2.53
CA ARG A 289 -14.55 42.70 2.15
C ARG A 289 -13.73 42.84 3.40
N ASP A 290 -12.57 42.10 3.41
CA ASP A 290 -11.79 41.93 4.50
C ASP A 290 -10.91 43.02 4.97
N GLU A 291 -10.29 42.84 6.03
CA GLU A 291 -9.20 43.42 6.87
C GLU A 291 -8.95 44.94 6.87
N ASN A 292 -9.33 45.69 5.88
CA ASN A 292 -9.19 47.15 5.92
C ASN A 292 -10.44 47.90 6.40
N GLY A 293 -11.43 47.16 6.91
CA GLY A 293 -12.57 47.77 7.60
C GLY A 293 -13.53 48.53 6.73
N GLU A 294 -13.47 48.37 5.42
CA GLU A 294 -14.51 48.84 4.51
C GLU A 294 -15.62 47.80 4.44
N THR A 295 -16.23 47.56 5.55
CA THR A 295 -17.59 47.04 5.56
C THR A 295 -18.43 48.10 4.90
N SER A 296 -18.95 47.80 3.71
CA SER A 296 -20.16 48.48 3.26
C SER A 296 -21.13 48.45 4.44
N GLY A 297 -21.62 49.57 4.83
CA GLY A 297 -22.37 49.75 6.06
C GLY A 297 -23.51 48.73 6.17
N ALA A 298 -23.88 48.37 7.38
CA ALA A 298 -24.98 47.46 7.66
C ALA A 298 -26.24 47.90 6.92
N GLY A 299 -26.47 47.35 5.76
CA GLY A 299 -27.57 47.77 4.88
C GLY A 299 -27.28 47.67 3.39
N ASP A 300 -26.04 47.59 2.98
CA ASP A 300 -25.71 47.46 1.56
C ASP A 300 -25.84 45.98 1.15
N TYR A 301 -27.02 45.67 0.67
CA TYR A 301 -27.28 44.41 -0.01
C TYR A 301 -26.76 44.54 -1.43
N VAL A 302 -25.71 43.86 -1.74
CA VAL A 302 -25.30 43.71 -3.13
C VAL A 302 -26.13 42.58 -3.71
N ALA A 303 -26.89 42.90 -4.73
CA ALA A 303 -27.72 41.94 -5.44
C ALA A 303 -26.80 40.91 -6.10
N GLY A 304 -26.60 39.82 -5.41
CA GLY A 304 -25.91 38.64 -5.91
C GLY A 304 -24.39 38.71 -5.93
N LEU A 305 -23.77 37.55 -6.13
CA LEU A 305 -22.34 37.38 -6.29
C LEU A 305 -21.74 38.11 -7.51
N ASP A 306 -22.51 38.38 -8.59
CA ASP A 306 -22.03 39.09 -9.81
C ASP A 306 -21.65 40.55 -9.59
N ALA A 307 -22.24 41.22 -8.65
CA ALA A 307 -21.84 42.59 -8.38
C ALA A 307 -20.39 42.69 -7.89
N ILE A 308 -19.82 41.57 -7.40
CA ILE A 308 -18.42 41.50 -7.02
C ILE A 308 -17.56 41.19 -8.20
N VAL A 309 -18.06 40.32 -9.06
CA VAL A 309 -17.38 39.91 -10.27
C VAL A 309 -17.13 41.09 -11.21
N THR A 310 -18.04 42.05 -11.24
CA THR A 310 -17.91 43.22 -12.10
C THR A 310 -17.03 44.33 -11.53
N ALA A 311 -16.68 44.31 -10.25
CA ALA A 311 -16.01 45.45 -9.65
C ALA A 311 -14.48 45.38 -9.64
N GLU A 312 -13.82 44.28 -9.33
CA GLU A 312 -12.34 44.25 -9.33
C GLU A 312 -11.67 42.87 -9.50
N HIS A 313 -12.38 41.77 -9.36
CA HIS A 313 -11.78 40.44 -9.56
C HIS A 313 -12.79 39.52 -10.20
N SER A 314 -12.42 38.92 -11.33
CA SER A 314 -13.27 37.97 -12.02
C SER A 314 -13.28 36.62 -11.29
N LEU A 315 -14.12 36.47 -10.29
CA LEU A 315 -14.52 35.16 -9.80
C LEU A 315 -15.37 34.43 -10.82
N ALA A 316 -15.94 35.20 -11.72
CA ALA A 316 -17.03 34.83 -12.57
C ALA A 316 -16.78 33.60 -13.41
N ALA A 317 -15.67 33.49 -14.00
CA ALA A 317 -15.54 32.47 -15.00
C ALA A 317 -14.77 31.26 -14.49
N ASP A 318 -13.93 31.41 -13.46
CA ASP A 318 -12.85 30.49 -13.32
C ASP A 318 -12.57 29.96 -11.93
N ASN A 319 -13.20 30.48 -10.88
CA ASN A 319 -12.79 30.12 -9.54
C ASN A 319 -13.79 29.24 -8.80
N PHE A 320 -15.08 29.35 -9.11
CA PHE A 320 -16.11 28.52 -8.46
C PHE A 320 -17.01 27.83 -9.45
N GLU A 321 -17.28 26.56 -9.19
CA GLU A 321 -18.37 25.79 -9.74
C GLU A 321 -19.29 25.38 -8.61
N VAL A 322 -20.58 25.68 -8.72
CA VAL A 322 -21.60 25.36 -7.72
C VAL A 322 -22.70 24.53 -8.37
N GLU A 323 -22.83 23.31 -7.97
CA GLU A 323 -23.77 22.35 -8.53
C GLU A 323 -24.75 21.82 -7.49
N MET A 324 -25.91 21.39 -7.95
CA MET A 324 -26.94 20.75 -7.14
C MET A 324 -27.90 20.01 -8.08
N ASP A 325 -28.48 18.91 -7.65
CA ASP A 325 -29.65 18.34 -8.32
C ASP A 325 -30.87 19.23 -8.07
N ASP A 326 -31.27 19.99 -9.07
CA ASP A 326 -32.35 20.99 -8.98
C ASP A 326 -33.73 20.39 -8.70
N ALA A 327 -33.90 19.08 -8.94
CA ALA A 327 -35.20 18.43 -8.77
C ALA A 327 -35.47 17.93 -7.35
N SER A 328 -34.44 17.38 -6.70
CA SER A 328 -34.60 16.72 -5.40
C SER A 328 -33.41 16.89 -4.47
N GLY A 329 -32.38 17.62 -4.89
CA GLY A 329 -31.12 17.75 -4.17
C GLY A 329 -31.25 18.60 -2.92
N SER A 330 -30.67 18.13 -1.84
CA SER A 330 -30.48 18.89 -0.60
C SER A 330 -29.00 19.16 -0.32
N VAL A 331 -28.13 18.78 -1.26
CA VAL A 331 -26.67 18.97 -1.21
C VAL A 331 -26.26 19.94 -2.31
N ILE A 332 -25.48 20.93 -1.94
CA ILE A 332 -24.85 21.87 -2.84
C ILE A 332 -23.36 21.52 -2.87
N SER A 333 -22.85 21.19 -4.03
CA SER A 333 -21.41 20.94 -4.21
C SER A 333 -20.72 22.20 -4.68
N ILE A 334 -19.54 22.45 -4.17
CA ILE A 334 -18.73 23.64 -4.47
C ILE A 334 -17.33 23.17 -4.82
N LYS A 335 -16.83 23.63 -5.96
CA LYS A 335 -15.43 23.45 -6.36
C LYS A 335 -14.81 24.82 -6.59
N CYS A 336 -13.54 24.97 -6.24
CA CYS A 336 -12.81 26.22 -6.41
C CYS A 336 -11.38 25.98 -6.90
N LYS A 337 -10.85 26.88 -7.70
CA LYS A 337 -9.44 26.86 -8.12
C LYS A 337 -8.48 27.33 -7.02
N GLN A 338 -9.01 27.91 -5.96
CA GLN A 338 -8.25 28.40 -4.81
C GLN A 338 -8.72 27.71 -3.53
N PRO A 339 -7.86 27.57 -2.53
CA PRO A 339 -8.27 27.07 -1.22
C PRO A 339 -9.38 27.93 -0.63
N PHE A 340 -10.37 27.29 -0.03
CA PHE A 340 -11.47 27.97 0.63
C PHE A 340 -11.91 27.23 1.89
N SER A 341 -12.59 27.92 2.77
CA SER A 341 -13.27 27.33 3.93
C SER A 341 -14.77 27.57 3.87
N ILE A 342 -15.53 26.67 4.48
CA ILE A 342 -16.98 26.73 4.60
C ILE A 342 -17.35 26.82 6.08
N GLU A 343 -18.08 27.88 6.43
CA GLU A 343 -18.72 28.02 7.72
C GLU A 343 -20.23 28.09 7.50
N VAL A 344 -21.00 27.36 8.29
CA VAL A 344 -22.46 27.40 8.20
C VAL A 344 -23.07 27.71 9.54
N GLN A 345 -24.19 28.41 9.51
CA GLN A 345 -24.96 28.74 10.70
C GLN A 345 -26.45 28.62 10.41
N ASP A 346 -27.18 28.03 11.31
CA ASP A 346 -28.63 28.00 11.28
C ASP A 346 -29.25 28.48 12.61
N SER A 347 -30.53 28.85 12.57
CA SER A 347 -31.25 29.26 13.77
C SER A 347 -31.73 28.08 14.64
N LYS A 348 -31.35 26.84 14.29
CA LYS A 348 -31.69 25.59 15.00
C LYS A 348 -30.50 24.99 15.75
N GLY A 349 -29.46 25.78 15.99
CA GLY A 349 -28.29 25.36 16.76
C GLY A 349 -27.35 24.40 16.03
N GLY A 350 -27.26 24.51 14.70
CA GLY A 350 -26.40 23.66 13.87
C GLY A 350 -27.03 22.32 13.46
N ALA A 351 -28.35 22.15 13.69
CA ALA A 351 -29.01 20.88 13.37
C ALA A 351 -29.58 20.81 11.95
N ALA A 352 -29.72 21.94 11.28
CA ALA A 352 -30.44 22.03 10.01
C ALA A 352 -29.54 22.23 8.79
N LEU A 353 -28.35 22.79 8.97
CA LEU A 353 -27.38 23.05 7.91
C LEU A 353 -26.00 22.51 8.29
N VAL A 354 -25.37 21.77 7.40
CA VAL A 354 -24.05 21.19 7.61
C VAL A 354 -23.13 21.60 6.47
N GLY A 355 -22.00 22.21 6.79
CA GLY A 355 -20.92 22.45 5.85
C GLY A 355 -19.90 21.31 5.96
N ILE A 356 -19.60 20.70 4.84
CA ILE A 356 -18.67 19.55 4.77
C ILE A 356 -17.59 19.93 3.77
N LYS A 357 -16.37 19.85 4.20
CA LYS A 357 -15.25 20.11 3.31
C LYS A 357 -14.27 18.95 3.34
N ASP A 358 -13.34 18.95 4.26
CA ASP A 358 -12.29 17.94 4.37
C ASP A 358 -12.61 16.90 5.42
N GLU A 359 -13.33 17.31 6.46
CA GLU A 359 -13.58 16.47 7.62
C GLU A 359 -14.98 16.67 8.22
N VAL A 360 -15.46 15.64 8.88
CA VAL A 360 -16.67 15.66 9.69
C VAL A 360 -16.43 14.94 11.01
N THR A 361 -17.11 15.37 12.05
CA THR A 361 -16.99 14.76 13.38
C THR A 361 -17.86 13.51 13.55
N SER A 362 -18.76 13.23 12.63
CA SER A 362 -19.65 12.06 12.70
C SER A 362 -20.09 11.63 11.31
N PHE A 363 -20.03 10.33 11.07
CA PHE A 363 -20.58 9.71 9.87
C PHE A 363 -22.06 10.06 9.64
N SER A 364 -22.84 10.22 10.71
CA SER A 364 -24.25 10.58 10.63
C SER A 364 -24.53 11.99 10.11
N SER A 365 -23.50 12.82 10.01
CA SER A 365 -23.60 14.16 9.40
C SER A 365 -23.52 14.13 7.88
N LEU A 366 -23.12 13.00 7.30
CA LEU A 366 -22.99 12.85 5.86
C LEU A 366 -24.34 12.67 5.17
N PRO A 367 -24.57 13.32 4.02
CA PRO A 367 -25.77 13.11 3.22
C PRO A 367 -25.77 11.72 2.57
N GLY A 368 -26.94 11.13 2.46
CA GLY A 368 -27.11 9.81 1.84
C GLY A 368 -27.44 9.84 0.35
N LYS A 369 -27.65 11.02 -0.24
CA LYS A 369 -28.05 11.19 -1.65
C LYS A 369 -27.54 12.52 -2.20
N ASN A 370 -27.44 12.59 -3.52
CA ASN A 370 -27.08 13.80 -4.26
C ASN A 370 -25.70 14.36 -3.89
N VAL A 371 -24.78 13.50 -3.50
CA VAL A 371 -23.38 13.84 -3.27
C VAL A 371 -22.63 13.63 -4.58
N PRO A 372 -21.67 14.47 -4.93
CA PRO A 372 -20.82 14.22 -6.10
C PRO A 372 -20.16 12.85 -6.05
N GLU A 373 -20.21 12.11 -7.14
CA GLU A 373 -19.52 10.82 -7.27
C GLU A 373 -18.02 10.99 -6.98
N GLY A 374 -17.47 10.10 -6.16
CA GLY A 374 -16.06 10.11 -5.81
C GLY A 374 -15.67 11.12 -4.72
N TYR A 375 -16.61 11.85 -4.12
CA TYR A 375 -16.29 12.79 -3.05
C TYR A 375 -15.70 12.08 -1.83
N ILE A 376 -14.54 12.54 -1.37
CA ILE A 376 -13.81 11.96 -0.24
C ILE A 376 -13.85 12.91 0.96
N VAL A 377 -14.19 12.37 2.12
CA VAL A 377 -14.21 13.12 3.38
C VAL A 377 -13.58 12.29 4.51
N LYS A 378 -12.88 12.96 5.39
CA LYS A 378 -12.33 12.38 6.62
C LYS A 378 -13.41 12.39 7.71
N VAL A 379 -13.63 11.26 8.33
CA VAL A 379 -14.43 11.17 9.55
C VAL A 379 -13.47 11.15 10.73
N VAL A 380 -13.50 12.21 11.51
CA VAL A 380 -12.59 12.38 12.65
C VAL A 380 -13.16 11.65 13.86
N GLY A 381 -12.36 10.77 14.44
CA GLY A 381 -12.70 10.05 15.66
C GLY A 381 -12.75 10.94 16.90
N ASN A 382 -12.75 10.34 18.08
CA ASN A 382 -12.78 11.07 19.34
C ASN A 382 -11.54 11.95 19.54
N ALA A 383 -11.74 13.14 20.08
CA ALA A 383 -10.69 14.12 20.35
C ALA A 383 -9.58 13.54 21.26
N GLY A 384 -8.48 13.11 20.68
CA GLY A 384 -7.32 12.62 21.43
C GLY A 384 -6.33 11.76 20.64
N GLY A 385 -6.64 11.33 19.43
CA GLY A 385 -5.71 10.57 18.59
C GLY A 385 -6.26 10.35 17.19
N SER A 386 -5.40 10.50 16.20
CA SER A 386 -5.74 10.24 14.79
C SER A 386 -5.90 8.76 14.44
N GLN A 387 -5.82 7.86 15.42
CA GLN A 387 -5.93 6.41 15.20
C GLN A 387 -7.34 5.94 14.89
N ASP A 388 -8.34 6.72 15.27
CA ASP A 388 -9.75 6.43 15.00
C ASP A 388 -10.28 7.17 13.76
N ASP A 389 -9.42 7.90 13.07
CA ASP A 389 -9.77 8.65 11.87
C ASP A 389 -9.81 7.72 10.66
N TYR A 390 -10.81 7.87 9.82
CA TYR A 390 -10.93 7.13 8.58
C TYR A 390 -11.50 7.99 7.48
N PHE A 391 -11.29 7.58 6.24
CA PHE A 391 -11.78 8.29 5.06
C PHE A 391 -12.90 7.49 4.42
N VAL A 392 -13.90 8.21 3.92
CA VAL A 392 -15.00 7.63 3.16
C VAL A 392 -15.17 8.34 1.84
N LYS A 393 -15.46 7.58 0.80
CA LYS A 393 -15.76 8.03 -0.54
C LYS A 393 -17.21 7.71 -0.87
N TYR A 394 -17.88 8.64 -1.52
CA TYR A 394 -19.23 8.43 -2.02
C TYR A 394 -19.18 7.71 -3.37
N GLU A 395 -19.90 6.61 -3.49
CA GLU A 395 -20.02 5.84 -4.73
C GLU A 395 -21.50 5.61 -5.03
N GLU A 396 -21.93 6.00 -6.22
CA GLU A 396 -23.28 5.77 -6.70
C GLU A 396 -23.39 4.42 -7.40
N ASP A 397 -24.55 3.77 -7.21
CA ASP A 397 -24.90 2.61 -8.01
C ASP A 397 -25.53 3.05 -9.35
N SER A 398 -25.84 2.09 -10.20
CA SER A 398 -26.46 2.34 -11.51
C SER A 398 -27.87 2.98 -11.43
N GLU A 399 -28.45 3.12 -10.24
CA GLU A 399 -29.77 3.68 -9.98
C GLU A 399 -29.70 5.09 -9.36
N GLY A 400 -28.47 5.64 -9.19
CA GLY A 400 -28.27 6.96 -8.58
C GLY A 400 -28.41 6.95 -7.05
N VAL A 401 -28.34 5.78 -6.43
CA VAL A 401 -28.34 5.63 -4.97
C VAL A 401 -26.88 5.41 -4.54
N GLY A 402 -26.33 6.35 -3.82
CA GLY A 402 -24.96 6.27 -3.38
C GLY A 402 -24.81 5.72 -1.96
N VAL A 403 -23.64 5.18 -1.72
CA VAL A 403 -23.21 4.72 -0.40
C VAL A 403 -21.80 5.26 -0.11
N TRP A 404 -21.57 5.58 1.14
CA TRP A 404 -20.24 5.93 1.61
C TRP A 404 -19.44 4.67 1.90
N LYS A 405 -18.31 4.50 1.22
CA LYS A 405 -17.39 3.38 1.43
C LYS A 405 -16.07 3.88 1.98
N GLU A 406 -15.47 3.09 2.85
CA GLU A 406 -14.13 3.36 3.35
C GLU A 406 -13.11 3.42 2.19
N THR A 407 -12.20 4.39 2.24
CA THR A 407 -11.22 4.64 1.20
C THR A 407 -9.91 5.20 1.77
N LEU A 408 -8.95 5.43 0.90
CA LEU A 408 -7.73 6.17 1.22
C LEU A 408 -8.00 7.67 1.36
N GLY A 409 -7.20 8.30 2.20
CA GLY A 409 -7.05 9.75 2.19
C GLY A 409 -6.54 10.26 0.84
N ARG A 410 -6.72 11.56 0.60
CA ARG A 410 -6.24 12.20 -0.62
C ARG A 410 -4.73 12.38 -0.58
N ALA A 411 -4.10 12.29 -1.74
CA ALA A 411 -2.65 12.47 -1.92
C ALA A 411 -1.77 11.51 -1.09
N ILE A 412 -2.25 10.30 -0.84
CA ILE A 412 -1.54 9.25 -0.12
C ILE A 412 -0.85 8.31 -1.11
N ASP A 413 0.42 7.99 -0.86
CA ASP A 413 1.13 6.98 -1.63
C ASP A 413 0.45 5.61 -1.45
N THR A 414 0.17 4.91 -2.57
CA THR A 414 -0.72 3.75 -2.52
C THR A 414 -0.02 2.42 -2.44
N GLY A 415 1.16 2.28 -2.99
CA GLY A 415 1.80 0.99 -3.16
C GLY A 415 3.32 1.01 -3.12
N PHE A 416 3.91 -0.10 -3.55
CA PHE A 416 5.36 -0.30 -3.60
C PHE A 416 5.90 -0.04 -5.01
N ASP A 417 7.11 0.48 -5.11
CA ASP A 417 7.85 0.43 -6.37
C ASP A 417 8.24 -1.03 -6.65
N VAL A 418 7.54 -1.64 -7.61
CA VAL A 418 7.71 -3.06 -7.95
C VAL A 418 9.13 -3.40 -8.42
N THR A 419 9.90 -2.41 -8.87
CA THR A 419 11.28 -2.60 -9.30
C THR A 419 12.26 -2.76 -8.14
N THR A 420 11.85 -2.36 -6.93
CA THR A 420 12.63 -2.48 -5.69
C THR A 420 12.17 -3.63 -4.80
N MET A 421 10.98 -4.16 -5.06
CA MET A 421 10.39 -5.30 -4.35
C MET A 421 10.92 -6.64 -4.89
N PRO A 422 10.77 -7.75 -4.14
CA PRO A 422 11.14 -9.08 -4.62
C PRO A 422 10.53 -9.40 -5.98
N HIS A 423 11.34 -9.95 -6.87
CA HIS A 423 10.89 -10.48 -8.15
C HIS A 423 10.49 -11.95 -8.01
N ARG A 424 9.81 -12.48 -9.02
CA ARG A 424 9.39 -13.89 -9.03
C ARG A 424 9.77 -14.60 -10.30
N LEU A 425 9.98 -15.91 -10.15
CA LEU A 425 10.14 -16.86 -11.23
C LEU A 425 8.98 -17.85 -11.14
N ILE A 426 8.07 -17.83 -12.09
CA ILE A 426 6.87 -18.66 -12.11
C ILE A 426 7.07 -19.80 -13.11
N ARG A 427 6.78 -21.01 -12.68
CA ARG A 427 6.76 -22.18 -13.56
C ARG A 427 5.41 -22.26 -14.29
N LEU A 428 5.45 -22.30 -15.60
CA LEU A 428 4.29 -22.31 -16.49
C LEU A 428 4.41 -23.44 -17.53
N TYR A 429 3.32 -23.63 -18.26
CA TYR A 429 3.26 -24.50 -19.43
C TYR A 429 2.90 -23.68 -20.66
N ASP A 430 3.50 -24.03 -21.79
CA ASP A 430 3.08 -23.51 -23.08
C ASP A 430 1.84 -24.28 -23.64
N ALA A 431 1.38 -23.88 -24.82
CA ALA A 431 0.24 -24.52 -25.47
C ALA A 431 0.50 -25.98 -25.88
N SER A 432 1.75 -26.42 -25.99
CA SER A 432 2.19 -27.78 -26.30
C SER A 432 2.33 -28.65 -25.05
N GLY A 433 2.25 -28.03 -23.86
CA GLY A 433 2.48 -28.68 -22.58
C GLY A 433 3.94 -28.72 -22.15
N ASP A 434 4.80 -28.00 -22.87
CA ASP A 434 6.22 -27.87 -22.50
C ASP A 434 6.39 -26.87 -21.36
N LYS A 435 7.34 -27.16 -20.47
CA LYS A 435 7.59 -26.38 -19.25
C LYS A 435 8.54 -25.23 -19.54
N PHE A 436 8.23 -24.09 -18.97
CA PHE A 436 9.12 -22.93 -18.96
C PHE A 436 8.95 -22.12 -17.68
N PHE A 437 9.88 -21.22 -17.43
CA PHE A 437 9.79 -20.24 -16.33
C PHE A 437 9.56 -18.85 -16.89
N LEU A 438 8.77 -18.06 -16.16
CA LEU A 438 8.59 -16.63 -16.41
C LEU A 438 9.24 -15.85 -15.26
N TYR A 439 10.26 -15.05 -15.56
CA TYR A 439 10.88 -14.13 -14.62
C TYR A 439 10.28 -12.74 -14.78
N GLU A 440 9.75 -12.19 -13.71
CA GLU A 440 9.11 -10.86 -13.73
C GLU A 440 9.14 -10.16 -12.37
N PRO A 441 9.07 -8.80 -12.31
CA PRO A 441 8.65 -8.11 -11.10
C PRO A 441 7.23 -8.53 -10.71
N VAL A 442 6.91 -8.53 -9.42
CA VAL A 442 5.58 -8.92 -8.94
C VAL A 442 4.58 -7.78 -9.18
N LYS A 443 4.01 -7.74 -10.37
CA LYS A 443 2.98 -6.80 -10.80
C LYS A 443 1.65 -7.51 -11.05
N GLU A 444 0.56 -6.78 -10.94
CA GLU A 444 -0.76 -7.29 -11.30
C GLU A 444 -0.90 -7.39 -12.83
N VAL A 445 -1.41 -8.51 -13.30
CA VAL A 445 -1.73 -8.74 -14.71
C VAL A 445 -3.15 -9.26 -14.81
N ALA A 446 -3.97 -8.58 -15.62
CA ALA A 446 -5.37 -8.90 -15.81
C ALA A 446 -5.57 -10.31 -16.41
N VAL A 447 -6.78 -10.85 -16.27
CA VAL A 447 -7.16 -12.18 -16.77
C VAL A 447 -6.95 -12.37 -18.28
N SER A 448 -6.94 -11.29 -19.05
CA SER A 448 -6.69 -11.29 -20.49
C SER A 448 -5.23 -11.45 -20.89
N GLY A 449 -4.31 -11.46 -19.93
CA GLY A 449 -2.88 -11.71 -20.20
C GLY A 449 -2.65 -13.13 -20.72
N THR A 450 -1.63 -13.26 -21.55
CA THR A 450 -1.27 -14.50 -22.25
C THR A 450 -1.08 -15.72 -21.34
N PHE A 451 -0.57 -15.51 -20.14
CA PHE A 451 -0.28 -16.58 -19.17
C PHE A 451 -1.29 -16.62 -18.01
N GLY A 452 -2.48 -16.06 -18.20
CA GLY A 452 -3.52 -15.95 -17.19
C GLY A 452 -3.31 -14.77 -16.22
N ALA A 453 -4.29 -14.58 -15.35
CA ALA A 453 -4.21 -13.55 -14.31
C ALA A 453 -3.06 -13.83 -13.32
N ARG A 454 -2.29 -12.81 -13.01
CA ARG A 454 -1.24 -12.90 -12.01
C ARG A 454 -1.43 -11.79 -10.99
N PHE A 455 -1.33 -12.14 -9.71
CA PHE A 455 -1.42 -11.18 -8.61
C PHE A 455 -0.14 -10.35 -8.52
N GLY A 456 -0.29 -9.05 -8.27
CA GLY A 456 0.79 -8.15 -7.92
C GLY A 456 0.77 -7.79 -6.44
N TRP A 457 1.76 -7.03 -5.99
CA TRP A 457 1.73 -6.43 -4.66
C TRP A 457 0.51 -5.53 -4.56
N SER A 458 -0.30 -5.74 -3.53
CA SER A 458 -1.51 -4.96 -3.29
C SER A 458 -1.17 -3.53 -2.87
N SER A 459 -2.01 -2.60 -3.30
CA SER A 459 -1.95 -1.22 -2.83
C SER A 459 -2.80 -1.02 -1.59
N ARG A 460 -2.52 0.05 -0.83
CA ARG A 460 -3.37 0.52 0.27
C ARG A 460 -4.78 0.85 -0.27
N LYS A 461 -5.79 0.54 0.49
CA LYS A 461 -7.20 0.78 0.12
C LYS A 461 -7.96 1.63 1.12
N ALA A 462 -7.42 1.84 2.30
CA ALA A 462 -8.07 2.58 3.37
C ALA A 462 -7.04 3.34 4.22
N GLY A 463 -7.48 4.41 4.85
CA GLY A 463 -6.70 5.17 5.82
C GLY A 463 -5.71 6.17 5.20
N ASP A 464 -4.70 6.51 5.96
CA ASP A 464 -3.61 7.43 5.60
C ASP A 464 -2.26 6.93 6.18
N ASP A 465 -1.21 7.75 6.10
CA ASP A 465 0.11 7.37 6.62
C ASP A 465 0.15 7.19 8.14
N THR A 466 -0.86 7.64 8.88
CA THR A 466 -0.96 7.47 10.33
C THR A 466 -1.77 6.24 10.70
N SER A 467 -2.93 6.05 10.06
CA SER A 467 -3.87 4.97 10.37
C SER A 467 -3.55 3.67 9.63
N ASN A 468 -2.87 3.74 8.49
CA ASN A 468 -2.42 2.61 7.69
C ASN A 468 -1.02 2.88 7.12
N PRO A 469 0.03 2.93 7.95
CA PRO A 469 1.39 3.22 7.51
C PRO A 469 1.93 2.15 6.57
N PHE A 470 2.98 2.50 5.83
CA PHE A 470 3.75 1.50 5.10
C PHE A 470 4.37 0.47 6.04
N PRO A 471 4.47 -0.80 5.61
CA PRO A 471 5.23 -1.82 6.35
C PRO A 471 6.67 -1.36 6.60
N THR A 472 7.23 -1.77 7.75
CA THR A 472 8.57 -1.31 8.20
C THR A 472 9.72 -1.68 7.26
N PHE A 473 9.53 -2.61 6.33
CA PHE A 473 10.54 -2.89 5.31
C PHE A 473 10.67 -1.80 4.21
N VAL A 474 9.72 -0.87 4.12
CA VAL A 474 9.83 0.27 3.18
C VAL A 474 10.82 1.29 3.73
N GLY A 475 11.78 1.68 2.90
CA GLY A 475 12.96 2.45 3.32
C GLY A 475 14.12 1.58 3.82
N GLY A 476 13.88 0.29 4.05
CA GLY A 476 14.84 -0.73 4.48
C GLY A 476 15.21 -1.74 3.38
N LYS A 477 15.89 -2.78 3.79
CA LYS A 477 16.30 -3.91 2.94
C LYS A 477 15.63 -5.19 3.39
N ILE A 478 15.32 -6.06 2.45
CA ILE A 478 14.80 -7.39 2.76
C ILE A 478 15.96 -8.36 2.90
N ASN A 479 16.13 -8.98 4.06
CA ASN A 479 17.20 -9.91 4.35
C ASN A 479 16.83 -11.36 3.98
N ASP A 480 15.59 -11.76 4.22
CA ASP A 480 15.07 -13.10 3.92
C ASP A 480 13.55 -13.07 3.82
N ILE A 481 12.98 -14.14 3.26
CA ILE A 481 11.54 -14.37 3.23
C ILE A 481 11.21 -15.76 3.74
N THR A 482 10.01 -15.89 4.30
CA THR A 482 9.51 -17.14 4.84
C THR A 482 8.02 -17.30 4.58
N PHE A 483 7.53 -18.53 4.71
CA PHE A 483 6.10 -18.81 4.70
C PHE A 483 5.71 -19.48 6.01
N HIS A 484 4.78 -18.85 6.72
CA HIS A 484 4.30 -19.37 7.99
C HIS A 484 2.82 -19.10 8.17
N LYS A 485 2.07 -20.13 8.62
CA LYS A 485 0.63 -20.00 8.92
C LYS A 485 -0.18 -19.33 7.81
N ASN A 486 0.04 -19.75 6.56
CA ASN A 486 -0.65 -19.24 5.37
C ASN A 486 -0.43 -17.72 5.11
N ARG A 487 0.76 -17.22 5.45
CA ARG A 487 1.20 -15.84 5.24
C ARG A 487 2.59 -15.81 4.64
N PHE A 488 2.84 -14.84 3.78
CA PHE A 488 4.18 -14.51 3.28
C PHE A 488 4.86 -13.62 4.32
N GLY A 489 6.03 -14.01 4.78
CA GLY A 489 6.80 -13.28 5.78
C GLY A 489 8.07 -12.69 5.20
N VAL A 490 8.38 -11.47 5.58
CA VAL A 490 9.56 -10.69 5.19
C VAL A 490 10.38 -10.38 6.44
N LEU A 491 11.68 -10.62 6.39
CA LEU A 491 12.63 -10.19 7.42
C LEU A 491 13.32 -8.90 6.94
N SER A 492 13.23 -7.85 7.72
CA SER A 492 13.87 -6.57 7.45
C SER A 492 14.35 -5.94 8.76
N ASP A 493 15.64 -5.66 8.84
CA ASP A 493 16.28 -5.16 10.06
C ASP A 493 15.89 -6.01 11.29
N GLU A 494 15.28 -5.42 12.32
CA GLU A 494 14.82 -6.11 13.53
C GLU A 494 13.37 -6.59 13.43
N ASN A 495 12.73 -6.45 12.27
CA ASN A 495 11.31 -6.73 12.10
C ASN A 495 11.05 -8.00 11.29
N ILE A 496 9.96 -8.66 11.64
CA ILE A 496 9.31 -9.65 10.79
C ILE A 496 7.91 -9.18 10.43
N ILE A 497 7.66 -9.10 9.14
CA ILE A 497 6.43 -8.57 8.59
C ILE A 497 5.72 -9.68 7.82
N PHE A 498 4.44 -9.91 8.12
CA PHE A 498 3.63 -10.91 7.43
C PHE A 498 2.51 -10.28 6.63
N SER A 499 2.27 -10.84 5.47
CA SER A 499 1.11 -10.50 4.63
C SER A 499 -0.22 -10.82 5.32
N GLU A 500 -1.30 -10.35 4.73
CA GLU A 500 -2.65 -10.80 5.05
C GLU A 500 -2.77 -12.33 4.95
N ALA A 501 -3.58 -12.93 5.82
CA ALA A 501 -3.79 -14.37 5.82
C ALA A 501 -4.45 -14.84 4.52
N GLY A 502 -3.78 -15.75 3.80
CA GLY A 502 -4.27 -16.27 2.51
C GLY A 502 -4.06 -15.34 1.32
N ASN A 503 -3.65 -14.11 1.52
CA ASN A 503 -3.29 -13.18 0.46
C ASN A 503 -1.82 -12.75 0.59
N TYR A 504 -0.94 -13.47 -0.08
CA TYR A 504 0.52 -13.34 0.06
C TYR A 504 1.10 -12.04 -0.47
N TYR A 505 0.33 -11.30 -1.24
CA TYR A 505 0.76 -10.06 -1.90
C TYR A 505 0.25 -8.81 -1.20
N ASN A 506 -0.59 -8.94 -0.16
CA ASN A 506 -1.14 -7.81 0.58
C ASN A 506 -0.46 -7.62 1.93
N PHE A 507 0.15 -6.45 2.11
CA PHE A 507 0.78 -6.02 3.36
C PHE A 507 0.07 -4.84 4.02
N PHE A 508 -1.14 -4.50 3.56
CA PHE A 508 -1.93 -3.40 4.11
C PHE A 508 -3.24 -3.92 4.69
N PRO A 509 -3.70 -3.41 5.82
CA PRO A 509 -5.07 -3.63 6.29
C PRO A 509 -6.09 -3.21 5.22
N ILE A 510 -7.14 -4.00 5.07
CA ILE A 510 -8.22 -3.70 4.13
C ILE A 510 -9.10 -2.56 4.67
N SER A 511 -9.23 -2.47 5.99
CA SER A 511 -10.00 -1.47 6.71
C SER A 511 -9.22 -1.00 7.93
N VAL A 512 -9.29 0.28 8.22
CA VAL A 512 -8.74 0.87 9.46
C VAL A 512 -9.81 1.02 10.54
N MET A 513 -11.09 0.90 10.17
CA MET A 513 -12.21 0.95 11.12
C MET A 513 -12.32 -0.31 11.98
N THR A 514 -11.82 -1.45 11.50
CA THR A 514 -11.97 -2.73 12.18
C THR A 514 -10.68 -3.53 12.13
N ALA A 515 -10.14 -3.87 13.29
CA ALA A 515 -9.01 -4.80 13.39
C ALA A 515 -9.49 -6.24 13.13
N LEU A 516 -9.00 -6.86 12.06
CA LEU A 516 -9.31 -8.23 11.69
C LEU A 516 -8.14 -9.16 12.02
N ASP A 517 -8.43 -10.37 12.43
CA ASP A 517 -7.41 -11.41 12.68
C ASP A 517 -6.57 -11.73 11.42
N GLY A 518 -7.17 -11.54 10.24
CA GLY A 518 -6.52 -11.73 8.95
C GLY A 518 -5.52 -10.63 8.56
N ASN A 519 -5.57 -9.47 9.20
CA ASN A 519 -4.73 -8.32 8.82
C ASN A 519 -3.23 -8.67 8.82
N PRO A 520 -2.42 -7.95 8.02
CA PRO A 520 -0.97 -8.05 8.05
C PRO A 520 -0.41 -7.84 9.46
N ILE A 521 0.73 -8.47 9.73
CA ILE A 521 1.43 -8.38 11.02
C ILE A 521 2.77 -7.70 10.76
N ASP A 522 3.10 -6.71 11.56
CA ASP A 522 4.42 -6.07 11.58
C ASP A 522 4.90 -5.98 13.03
N ILE A 523 5.92 -6.76 13.35
CA ILE A 523 6.41 -6.91 14.73
C ILE A 523 7.93 -6.88 14.77
N SER A 524 8.47 -6.12 15.71
CA SER A 524 9.91 -6.06 15.98
C SER A 524 10.33 -7.00 17.09
N VAL A 525 11.56 -7.50 16.99
CA VAL A 525 12.21 -8.17 18.13
C VAL A 525 12.69 -7.12 19.11
N SER A 526 12.17 -7.17 20.34
CA SER A 526 12.57 -6.24 21.39
C SER A 526 13.69 -6.85 22.22
N ASN A 527 14.88 -6.25 22.15
CA ASN A 527 16.03 -6.69 22.95
C ASN A 527 16.96 -5.52 23.33
N ASN A 528 17.89 -5.79 24.24
CA ASN A 528 18.93 -4.84 24.68
C ASN A 528 20.05 -4.64 23.66
N GLN A 529 20.10 -5.45 22.62
CA GLN A 529 21.09 -5.41 21.55
C GLN A 529 20.39 -5.35 20.20
N VAL A 530 20.98 -4.65 19.25
CA VAL A 530 20.53 -4.64 17.88
C VAL A 530 20.56 -6.07 17.33
N SER A 531 19.43 -6.55 16.87
CA SER A 531 19.23 -7.93 16.45
C SER A 531 18.68 -8.01 15.02
N ILE A 532 19.54 -7.73 14.05
CA ILE A 532 19.17 -7.81 12.62
C ILE A 532 18.80 -9.25 12.30
N LEU A 533 17.58 -9.46 11.86
CA LEU A 533 17.08 -10.76 11.46
C LEU A 533 17.61 -11.14 10.09
N THR A 534 18.31 -12.27 10.03
CA THR A 534 18.98 -12.77 8.81
C THR A 534 18.29 -13.96 8.20
N HIS A 535 17.71 -14.85 9.01
CA HIS A 535 17.06 -16.08 8.56
C HIS A 535 15.86 -16.46 9.43
N ALA A 536 14.95 -17.20 8.82
CA ALA A 536 13.85 -17.84 9.52
C ALA A 536 13.80 -19.35 9.23
N ALA A 537 13.48 -20.16 10.23
CA ALA A 537 13.30 -21.59 10.07
C ALA A 537 12.04 -22.08 10.77
N ALA A 538 11.18 -22.77 10.03
CA ALA A 538 10.02 -23.41 10.62
C ALA A 538 10.44 -24.59 11.51
N PHE A 539 9.99 -24.61 12.76
CA PHE A 539 10.28 -25.66 13.70
C PHE A 539 9.06 -25.97 14.57
N ASN A 540 8.56 -27.19 14.47
CA ASN A 540 7.30 -27.60 15.09
C ASN A 540 6.13 -26.68 14.66
N GLN A 541 5.53 -25.98 15.63
CA GLN A 541 4.43 -25.04 15.39
C GLN A 541 4.87 -23.58 15.42
N SER A 542 6.13 -23.32 15.76
CA SER A 542 6.73 -22.00 15.87
C SER A 542 7.64 -21.69 14.69
N LEU A 543 7.93 -20.43 14.49
CA LEU A 543 8.96 -19.97 13.56
C LEU A 543 10.15 -19.47 14.37
N LEU A 544 11.32 -20.05 14.16
CA LEU A 544 12.56 -19.58 14.75
C LEU A 544 13.18 -18.52 13.86
N LEU A 545 13.55 -17.39 14.46
CA LEU A 545 14.21 -16.28 13.80
C LEU A 545 15.65 -16.20 14.27
N PHE A 546 16.55 -15.92 13.37
CA PHE A 546 18.00 -15.90 13.61
C PHE A 546 18.56 -14.51 13.35
N SER A 547 19.31 -14.01 14.32
CA SER A 547 20.22 -12.89 14.18
C SER A 547 21.65 -13.35 14.44
N ASP A 548 22.64 -12.50 14.27
CA ASP A 548 24.04 -12.86 14.41
C ASP A 548 24.39 -13.46 15.78
N PHE A 549 23.70 -13.06 16.84
CA PHE A 549 24.03 -13.45 18.23
C PHE A 549 22.87 -14.06 19.01
N GLN A 550 21.67 -14.07 18.45
CA GLN A 550 20.48 -14.49 19.17
C GLN A 550 19.50 -15.22 18.26
N GLN A 551 18.73 -16.11 18.88
CA GLN A 551 17.64 -16.83 18.24
C GLN A 551 16.35 -16.53 18.99
N PHE A 552 15.31 -16.22 18.23
CA PHE A 552 13.99 -15.91 18.76
C PHE A 552 12.97 -16.96 18.31
N SER A 553 11.94 -17.14 19.09
CA SER A 553 10.77 -17.93 18.70
C SER A 553 9.59 -17.00 18.49
N LEU A 554 9.04 -17.01 17.31
CA LEU A 554 7.77 -16.39 17.01
C LEU A 554 6.65 -17.35 17.40
N ASN A 555 5.85 -16.95 18.36
CA ASN A 555 4.76 -17.71 18.92
C ASN A 555 3.45 -16.96 18.75
N HIS A 556 2.34 -17.60 19.07
CA HIS A 556 1.03 -16.95 19.16
C HIS A 556 0.24 -17.57 20.32
N GLU A 557 -0.49 -16.73 21.01
CA GLU A 557 -1.38 -17.17 22.07
C GLU A 557 -2.81 -17.33 21.53
N GLY A 558 -3.47 -18.43 21.88
CA GLY A 558 -4.83 -18.68 21.41
C GLY A 558 -4.92 -19.45 20.09
N GLY A 559 -6.05 -19.33 19.39
CA GLY A 559 -6.38 -20.18 18.24
C GLY A 559 -5.91 -19.64 16.88
N SER A 560 -5.71 -18.34 16.73
CA SER A 560 -5.37 -17.69 15.45
C SER A 560 -4.02 -16.99 15.51
N PHE A 561 -3.29 -17.00 14.41
CA PHE A 561 -2.08 -16.23 14.21
C PHE A 561 -2.48 -14.86 13.65
N SER A 562 -2.57 -13.86 14.53
CA SER A 562 -3.12 -12.52 14.26
C SER A 562 -2.24 -11.41 14.84
N PRO A 563 -2.42 -10.16 14.41
CA PRO A 563 -1.67 -9.03 14.96
C PRO A 563 -1.76 -8.88 16.48
N SER A 564 -2.88 -9.30 17.08
CA SER A 564 -3.13 -9.18 18.51
C SER A 564 -2.60 -10.34 19.36
N THR A 565 -2.26 -11.48 18.74
CA THR A 565 -1.88 -12.71 19.44
C THR A 565 -0.42 -13.12 19.26
N VAL A 566 0.25 -12.51 18.28
CA VAL A 566 1.65 -12.83 17.96
C VAL A 566 2.60 -12.27 19.02
N SER A 567 3.61 -13.05 19.39
CA SER A 567 4.70 -12.63 20.27
C SER A 567 6.04 -13.16 19.77
N VAL A 568 7.10 -12.46 20.11
CA VAL A 568 8.48 -12.86 19.79
C VAL A 568 9.28 -12.92 21.08
N ASP A 569 9.82 -14.09 21.38
CA ASP A 569 10.57 -14.35 22.61
C ASP A 569 11.99 -14.82 22.30
N VAL A 570 12.97 -14.38 23.08
CA VAL A 570 14.35 -14.88 22.99
C VAL A 570 14.40 -16.31 23.49
N VAL A 571 14.95 -17.20 22.68
CA VAL A 571 15.09 -18.63 23.03
C VAL A 571 16.53 -18.96 23.42
N THR A 572 17.49 -18.56 22.60
CA THR A 572 18.91 -18.86 22.80
C THR A 572 19.79 -17.68 22.35
N GLN A 573 21.04 -17.71 22.84
CA GLN A 573 22.04 -16.68 22.53
C GLN A 573 23.30 -17.35 22.01
N PHE A 574 23.24 -17.81 20.78
CA PHE A 574 24.38 -18.39 20.07
C PHE A 574 24.76 -17.51 18.87
N GLU A 575 26.04 -17.50 18.55
CA GLU A 575 26.50 -16.93 17.27
C GLU A 575 25.92 -17.72 16.10
N SER A 576 25.46 -17.04 15.08
CA SER A 576 25.05 -17.62 13.81
C SER A 576 25.54 -16.77 12.64
N THR A 577 25.75 -17.39 11.48
CA THR A 577 26.18 -16.68 10.28
C THR A 577 25.02 -16.34 9.37
N SER A 578 25.06 -15.16 8.77
CA SER A 578 24.12 -14.73 7.73
C SER A 578 24.39 -15.36 6.35
N LYS A 579 25.50 -16.12 6.20
CA LYS A 579 25.93 -16.69 4.90
C LYS A 579 25.29 -18.02 4.56
N ALA A 580 24.76 -18.72 5.56
CA ALA A 580 24.14 -20.01 5.34
C ALA A 580 22.88 -20.17 6.17
N PRO A 581 21.75 -20.55 5.55
CA PRO A 581 20.49 -20.68 6.25
C PRO A 581 20.50 -21.84 7.25
N PRO A 582 19.76 -21.73 8.36
CA PRO A 582 19.53 -22.83 9.28
C PRO A 582 18.69 -23.93 8.61
N VAL A 583 18.94 -25.18 9.02
CA VAL A 583 18.25 -26.36 8.48
C VAL A 583 17.57 -27.13 9.61
N SER A 584 16.26 -27.33 9.48
CA SER A 584 15.50 -28.18 10.39
C SER A 584 15.60 -29.65 9.97
N SER A 585 15.96 -30.52 10.89
CA SER A 585 15.98 -31.96 10.65
C SER A 585 15.49 -32.75 11.88
N GLY A 586 14.33 -33.35 11.77
CA GLY A 586 13.68 -34.06 12.85
C GLY A 586 13.37 -33.16 14.05
N ARG A 587 14.03 -33.40 15.18
CA ARG A 587 13.85 -32.65 16.44
C ARG A 587 14.92 -31.58 16.67
N PHE A 588 15.74 -31.31 15.67
CA PHE A 588 16.87 -30.38 15.78
C PHE A 588 16.83 -29.35 14.67
N VAL A 589 17.34 -28.17 14.98
CA VAL A 589 17.67 -27.12 14.01
C VAL A 589 19.18 -26.95 14.03
N TYR A 590 19.78 -27.10 12.88
CA TYR A 590 21.22 -26.93 12.69
C TYR A 590 21.47 -25.59 12.04
N PHE A 591 22.35 -24.80 12.63
CA PHE A 591 22.78 -23.53 12.07
C PHE A 591 24.30 -23.37 12.22
N PRO A 592 24.98 -22.87 11.21
CA PRO A 592 26.42 -22.64 11.26
C PRO A 592 26.75 -21.33 11.97
N PHE A 593 27.98 -21.26 12.47
CA PHE A 593 28.60 -20.01 12.94
C PHE A 593 30.01 -19.93 12.40
N GLU A 594 30.52 -18.71 12.25
CA GLU A 594 31.89 -18.48 11.77
C GLU A 594 32.88 -18.59 12.93
N ARG A 595 33.88 -19.46 12.79
CA ARG A 595 35.09 -19.38 13.57
C ARG A 595 36.13 -18.63 12.77
N GLY A 596 36.79 -17.65 13.39
CA GLY A 596 37.88 -16.93 12.75
C GLY A 596 38.94 -17.86 12.19
N GLU A 597 39.80 -17.38 11.30
CA GLU A 597 40.79 -18.13 10.51
C GLU A 597 41.77 -18.96 11.35
N TYR A 598 41.75 -18.83 12.65
CA TYR A 598 42.59 -19.60 13.58
C TYR A 598 41.74 -20.67 14.29
N SER A 599 41.56 -21.78 13.61
CA SER A 599 41.07 -23.01 14.23
C SER A 599 42.23 -23.90 14.64
#